data_eec4d8a950bd55024384b8548163311b
#
_entry.id   eec4d8a950bd55024384b8548163311b
#
_cell.length_a   1.000
_cell.length_b   1.000
_cell.length_c   1.000
_cell.angle_alpha   90.00
_cell.angle_beta   90.00
_cell.angle_gamma   90.00
#
_symmetry.space_group_name_H-M   'P 1'
#
loop_
_entity.id
_entity.type
_entity.pdbx_description
1 polymer ?
#
loop_
_entity_poly.entity_id
_entity_poly.type
_entity_poly.pdbx_seq_one_letter_code
_entity_poly.pdbx_strand_id
1 'polypeptide(L)'
;MQLHAMWDEYPALSKDLQEVLQTIEKNIQIRDKHVEQNVKDLIHAGGKLLRPAFALLSAQAGPDYDKDRAVSIAAALEVLHMATLIHDDVVDDSPLRRGIPTIHSKYGRNYAVYTGDYLFCICFKILSAHASSVENIEFNSKNIEKILMGELDQMRTSYKMNVTVREYLTRISGKTAQLFALSCYSGATGSKATRMTVAKCYNIGHYLGMAFQIIDDVLDYTSTDEGLGKPVLNDMKQGIYSLPLIYAMKGHLAEFEPLLSQKLDMTDDASEQVLALISKYKGVEQAFKLAKKYTNKALREIKKLPAGAYREDMYRLTKNILDRDI
;
A
#
# COMPACT_ATOMS: atom_id res chain seq x y z
N MET A 1 20.56 -11.22 -0.39
CA MET A 1 19.20 -10.64 -0.28
C MET A 1 18.21 -11.58 -0.91
N GLN A 2 17.24 -12.08 -0.15
CA GLN A 2 16.23 -12.97 -0.70
C GLN A 2 14.94 -12.15 -0.94
N LEU A 3 14.55 -12.00 -2.19
CA LEU A 3 13.27 -11.41 -2.56
C LEU A 3 12.13 -12.41 -2.29
N HIS A 4 10.91 -11.91 -2.25
CA HIS A 4 9.72 -12.77 -2.17
C HIS A 4 9.67 -13.72 -3.39
N ALA A 5 9.32 -15.01 -3.18
CA ALA A 5 9.34 -16.06 -4.21
C ALA A 5 8.51 -15.73 -5.46
N MET A 6 7.50 -14.84 -5.36
CA MET A 6 6.73 -14.41 -6.53
C MET A 6 7.58 -13.79 -7.65
N TRP A 7 8.78 -13.29 -7.33
CA TRP A 7 9.68 -12.67 -8.30
C TRP A 7 10.49 -13.69 -9.12
N ASP A 8 10.45 -14.98 -8.76
CA ASP A 8 11.13 -16.04 -9.52
C ASP A 8 10.55 -16.18 -10.94
N GLU A 9 9.26 -15.83 -11.11
CA GLU A 9 8.60 -15.76 -12.42
C GLU A 9 8.98 -14.54 -13.27
N TYR A 10 9.69 -13.55 -12.69
CA TYR A 10 10.07 -12.29 -13.32
C TYR A 10 11.56 -11.98 -13.15
N PRO A 11 12.48 -12.80 -13.74
CA PRO A 11 13.92 -12.75 -13.42
C PRO A 11 14.57 -11.39 -13.72
N ALA A 12 14.18 -10.70 -14.80
CA ALA A 12 14.69 -9.37 -15.11
C ALA A 12 14.25 -8.35 -14.05
N LEU A 13 12.98 -8.35 -13.68
CA LEU A 13 12.42 -7.45 -12.68
C LEU A 13 12.99 -7.76 -11.28
N SER A 14 13.21 -9.04 -10.96
CA SER A 14 13.86 -9.49 -9.73
C SER A 14 15.24 -8.87 -9.56
N LYS A 15 16.06 -8.86 -10.63
CA LYS A 15 17.37 -8.22 -10.62
C LYS A 15 17.26 -6.71 -10.37
N ASP A 16 16.35 -6.04 -11.05
CA ASP A 16 16.14 -4.59 -10.89
C ASP A 16 15.65 -4.25 -9.46
N LEU A 17 14.80 -5.10 -8.87
CA LEU A 17 14.35 -4.95 -7.48
C LEU A 17 15.49 -5.14 -6.46
N GLN A 18 16.46 -6.02 -6.73
CA GLN A 18 17.66 -6.12 -5.90
C GLN A 18 18.49 -4.83 -5.96
N GLU A 19 18.62 -4.22 -7.14
CA GLU A 19 19.31 -2.94 -7.31
C GLU A 19 18.56 -1.80 -6.58
N VAL A 20 17.22 -1.82 -6.56
CA VAL A 20 16.40 -0.90 -5.76
C VAL A 20 16.74 -1.01 -4.29
N LEU A 21 16.78 -2.22 -3.71
CA LEU A 21 17.13 -2.42 -2.30
C LEU A 21 18.54 -1.93 -1.99
N GLN A 22 19.52 -2.21 -2.86
CA GLN A 22 20.89 -1.71 -2.71
C GLN A 22 20.95 -0.18 -2.76
N THR A 23 20.15 0.45 -3.63
CA THR A 23 20.06 1.90 -3.73
C THR A 23 19.45 2.51 -2.46
N ILE A 24 18.44 1.89 -1.88
CA ILE A 24 17.86 2.32 -0.60
C ILE A 24 18.93 2.24 0.49
N GLU A 25 19.61 1.12 0.65
CA GLU A 25 20.64 0.93 1.67
C GLU A 25 21.78 1.96 1.59
N LYS A 26 22.26 2.26 0.37
CA LYS A 26 23.31 3.26 0.15
C LYS A 26 22.89 4.67 0.60
N ASN A 27 21.60 5.00 0.53
CA ASN A 27 21.09 6.31 0.87
C ASN A 27 20.74 6.45 2.37
N ILE A 28 20.58 5.34 3.10
CA ILE A 28 20.29 5.34 4.54
C ILE A 28 21.60 5.40 5.31
N GLN A 29 21.87 6.56 5.93
CA GLN A 29 23.05 6.82 6.71
C GLN A 29 22.65 7.50 8.02
N ILE A 30 22.37 6.69 9.04
CA ILE A 30 22.00 7.16 10.39
C ILE A 30 23.24 7.09 11.27
N ARG A 31 23.46 8.11 12.13
CA ARG A 31 24.62 8.15 13.04
C ARG A 31 24.58 7.01 14.05
N ASP A 32 23.41 6.73 14.59
CA ASP A 32 23.19 5.56 15.46
C ASP A 32 23.13 4.29 14.60
N LYS A 33 24.18 3.48 14.68
CA LYS A 33 24.32 2.27 13.85
C LYS A 33 23.32 1.17 14.21
N HIS A 34 22.80 1.15 15.44
CA HIS A 34 21.76 0.20 15.84
C HIS A 34 20.43 0.56 15.18
N VAL A 35 20.08 1.84 15.14
CA VAL A 35 18.88 2.33 14.44
C VAL A 35 19.02 2.13 12.93
N GLU A 36 20.19 2.45 12.35
CA GLU A 36 20.47 2.21 10.92
C GLU A 36 20.27 0.74 10.56
N GLN A 37 20.81 -0.18 11.38
CA GLN A 37 20.66 -1.61 11.14
C GLN A 37 19.20 -2.04 11.24
N ASN A 38 18.45 -1.56 12.21
CA ASN A 38 17.02 -1.89 12.35
C ASN A 38 16.19 -1.41 11.15
N VAL A 39 16.49 -0.24 10.61
CA VAL A 39 15.85 0.25 9.36
C VAL A 39 16.20 -0.67 8.19
N LYS A 40 17.46 -1.10 8.08
CA LYS A 40 17.89 -2.06 7.05
C LYS A 40 17.23 -3.42 7.23
N ASP A 41 17.12 -3.91 8.46
CA ASP A 41 16.42 -5.16 8.77
C ASP A 41 14.95 -5.08 8.35
N LEU A 42 14.29 -3.94 8.56
CA LEU A 42 12.91 -3.71 8.13
C LEU A 42 12.77 -3.76 6.59
N ILE A 43 13.76 -3.26 5.84
CA ILE A 43 13.81 -3.35 4.37
C ILE A 43 13.89 -4.83 3.95
N HIS A 44 14.69 -5.63 4.67
CA HIS A 44 14.91 -7.04 4.36
C HIS A 44 13.87 -7.99 4.93
N ALA A 45 12.99 -7.53 5.80
CA ALA A 45 11.95 -8.35 6.43
C ALA A 45 10.85 -8.87 5.49
N GLY A 46 11.07 -8.86 4.17
CA GLY A 46 10.23 -9.61 3.23
C GLY A 46 9.02 -8.85 2.69
N GLY A 47 9.17 -7.60 2.30
CA GLY A 47 8.14 -6.90 1.51
C GLY A 47 8.00 -7.46 0.10
N LYS A 48 6.76 -7.40 -0.45
CA LYS A 48 6.49 -7.82 -1.83
C LYS A 48 7.05 -6.85 -2.89
N LEU A 49 7.54 -5.66 -2.50
CA LEU A 49 8.12 -4.63 -3.39
C LEU A 49 7.23 -4.31 -4.61
N LEU A 50 5.91 -4.34 -4.43
CA LEU A 50 4.98 -4.13 -5.54
C LEU A 50 5.06 -2.71 -6.12
N ARG A 51 5.19 -1.70 -5.26
CA ARG A 51 5.29 -0.29 -5.68
C ARG A 51 6.54 -0.03 -6.52
N PRO A 52 7.75 -0.44 -6.09
CA PRO A 52 8.95 -0.43 -6.94
C PRO A 52 8.76 -1.18 -8.26
N ALA A 53 8.20 -2.38 -8.24
CA ALA A 53 7.98 -3.18 -9.44
C ALA A 53 7.10 -2.45 -10.47
N PHE A 54 5.99 -1.86 -10.03
CA PHE A 54 5.11 -1.09 -10.93
C PHE A 54 5.75 0.21 -11.40
N ALA A 55 6.61 0.85 -10.62
CA ALA A 55 7.41 2.00 -11.07
C ALA A 55 8.39 1.60 -12.17
N LEU A 56 9.14 0.50 -11.99
CA LEU A 56 10.10 -0.04 -12.96
C LEU A 56 9.41 -0.45 -14.28
N LEU A 57 8.28 -1.14 -14.19
CA LEU A 57 7.49 -1.53 -15.38
C LEU A 57 6.94 -0.30 -16.11
N SER A 58 6.44 0.70 -15.37
CA SER A 58 5.91 1.93 -15.96
C SER A 58 7.01 2.78 -16.62
N ALA A 59 8.25 2.72 -16.12
CA ALA A 59 9.38 3.41 -16.72
C ALA A 59 9.71 2.89 -18.14
N GLN A 60 9.38 1.63 -18.44
CA GLN A 60 9.58 1.06 -19.77
C GLN A 60 8.54 1.52 -20.81
N ALA A 61 7.52 2.27 -20.39
CA ALA A 61 6.48 2.77 -21.27
C ALA A 61 6.86 4.02 -22.08
N GLY A 62 7.98 4.66 -21.75
CA GLY A 62 8.46 5.88 -22.42
C GLY A 62 9.66 5.64 -23.33
N PRO A 63 9.93 6.58 -24.25
CA PRO A 63 11.01 6.46 -25.24
C PRO A 63 12.41 6.68 -24.65
N ASP A 64 12.52 7.31 -23.48
CA ASP A 64 13.79 7.67 -22.82
C ASP A 64 13.96 6.80 -21.55
N TYR A 65 13.88 5.48 -21.72
CA TYR A 65 14.12 4.55 -20.63
C TYR A 65 15.59 4.59 -20.19
N ASP A 66 15.80 4.90 -18.92
CA ASP A 66 17.09 4.87 -18.25
C ASP A 66 16.93 4.01 -16.97
N LYS A 67 17.68 2.93 -16.89
CA LYS A 67 17.57 1.97 -15.80
C LYS A 67 17.95 2.57 -14.46
N ASP A 68 19.04 3.31 -14.38
CA ASP A 68 19.56 3.86 -13.12
C ASP A 68 18.57 4.88 -12.55
N ARG A 69 17.99 5.70 -13.42
CA ARG A 69 16.91 6.64 -13.06
C ARG A 69 15.65 5.90 -12.60
N ALA A 70 15.23 4.85 -13.30
CA ALA A 70 14.07 4.06 -12.94
C ALA A 70 14.25 3.37 -11.57
N VAL A 71 15.42 2.78 -11.31
CA VAL A 71 15.79 2.18 -10.02
C VAL A 71 15.80 3.23 -8.90
N SER A 72 16.36 4.41 -9.16
CA SER A 72 16.39 5.50 -8.17
C SER A 72 14.97 5.99 -7.81
N ILE A 73 14.10 6.18 -8.81
CA ILE A 73 12.70 6.57 -8.59
C ILE A 73 11.96 5.47 -7.79
N ALA A 74 12.13 4.22 -8.17
CA ALA A 74 11.52 3.08 -7.48
C ALA A 74 12.00 2.99 -6.02
N ALA A 75 13.29 3.23 -5.77
CA ALA A 75 13.88 3.28 -4.43
C ALA A 75 13.28 4.40 -3.58
N ALA A 76 13.14 5.61 -4.15
CA ALA A 76 12.54 6.74 -3.43
C ALA A 76 11.10 6.45 -2.98
N LEU A 77 10.31 5.80 -3.85
CA LEU A 77 8.91 5.48 -3.54
C LEU A 77 8.78 4.36 -2.50
N GLU A 78 9.70 3.40 -2.47
CA GLU A 78 9.75 2.40 -1.40
C GLU A 78 10.21 3.01 -0.08
N VAL A 79 11.19 3.92 -0.10
CA VAL A 79 11.59 4.70 1.09
C VAL A 79 10.41 5.51 1.63
N LEU A 80 9.62 6.15 0.76
CA LEU A 80 8.39 6.85 1.14
C LEU A 80 7.40 5.89 1.83
N HIS A 81 7.20 4.71 1.25
CA HIS A 81 6.33 3.70 1.86
C HIS A 81 6.85 3.25 3.23
N MET A 82 8.16 3.04 3.37
CA MET A 82 8.75 2.67 4.66
C MET A 82 8.58 3.77 5.71
N ALA A 83 8.73 5.04 5.31
CA ALA A 83 8.48 6.17 6.21
C ALA A 83 7.05 6.16 6.76
N THR A 84 6.05 5.95 5.89
CA THR A 84 4.65 5.83 6.34
C THR A 84 4.44 4.64 7.25
N LEU A 85 5.03 3.48 6.95
CA LEU A 85 4.92 2.29 7.81
C LEU A 85 5.51 2.50 9.22
N ILE A 86 6.64 3.23 9.34
CA ILE A 86 7.24 3.55 10.65
C ILE A 86 6.32 4.48 11.46
N HIS A 87 5.69 5.46 10.80
CA HIS A 87 4.71 6.34 11.47
C HIS A 87 3.45 5.58 11.85
N ASP A 88 2.94 4.71 10.98
CA ASP A 88 1.78 3.85 11.26
C ASP A 88 2.05 2.95 12.48
N ASP A 89 3.25 2.36 12.59
CA ASP A 89 3.64 1.54 13.74
C ASP A 89 3.56 2.31 15.07
N VAL A 90 3.85 3.62 15.05
CA VAL A 90 3.73 4.49 16.23
C VAL A 90 2.27 4.79 16.55
N VAL A 91 1.47 5.07 15.52
CA VAL A 91 0.04 5.41 15.67
C VAL A 91 -0.75 4.21 16.16
N ASP A 92 -0.47 3.03 15.58
CA ASP A 92 -1.18 1.77 15.86
C ASP A 92 -0.61 1.05 17.11
N ASP A 93 0.43 1.60 17.76
CA ASP A 93 1.16 0.99 18.88
C ASP A 93 1.62 -0.46 18.56
N SER A 94 2.01 -0.72 17.33
CA SER A 94 2.32 -2.05 16.83
C SER A 94 3.70 -2.53 17.30
N PRO A 95 3.82 -3.59 18.13
CA PRO A 95 5.11 -4.05 18.62
C PRO A 95 5.97 -4.75 17.58
N LEU A 96 5.33 -5.37 16.60
CA LEU A 96 5.98 -6.18 15.56
C LEU A 96 5.50 -5.77 14.16
N ARG A 97 6.41 -5.80 13.19
CA ARG A 97 6.12 -5.70 11.77
C ARG A 97 6.83 -6.81 11.00
N ARG A 98 6.07 -7.63 10.29
CA ARG A 98 6.61 -8.79 9.54
C ARG A 98 7.49 -9.69 10.41
N GLY A 99 7.10 -9.91 11.66
CA GLY A 99 7.80 -10.77 12.61
C GLY A 99 9.03 -10.15 13.29
N ILE A 100 9.42 -8.91 12.94
CA ILE A 100 10.52 -8.21 13.62
C ILE A 100 9.99 -7.05 14.49
N PRO A 101 10.70 -6.72 15.60
CA PRO A 101 10.33 -5.59 16.42
C PRO A 101 10.34 -4.27 15.66
N THR A 102 9.31 -3.44 15.86
CA THR A 102 9.23 -2.10 15.28
C THR A 102 10.25 -1.16 15.90
N ILE A 103 10.56 -0.06 15.22
CA ILE A 103 11.48 0.96 15.74
C ILE A 103 10.93 1.55 17.03
N HIS A 104 9.61 1.80 17.07
CA HIS A 104 9.00 2.38 18.27
C HIS A 104 9.01 1.44 19.47
N SER A 105 8.81 0.13 19.27
CA SER A 105 8.85 -0.85 20.38
C SER A 105 10.27 -1.03 20.94
N LYS A 106 11.31 -0.86 20.09
CA LYS A 106 12.71 -1.10 20.45
C LYS A 106 13.42 0.14 20.98
N TYR A 107 13.14 1.31 20.41
CA TYR A 107 13.86 2.57 20.71
C TYR A 107 12.94 3.70 21.21
N GLY A 108 11.65 3.47 21.28
CA GLY A 108 10.65 4.45 21.73
C GLY A 108 10.07 5.31 20.58
N ARG A 109 8.93 5.91 20.88
CA ARG A 109 8.11 6.68 19.91
C ARG A 109 8.88 7.83 19.27
N ASN A 110 9.65 8.58 20.04
CA ASN A 110 10.39 9.73 19.51
C ASN A 110 11.40 9.29 18.44
N TYR A 111 12.12 8.20 18.68
CA TYR A 111 13.05 7.65 17.70
C TYR A 111 12.35 7.23 16.41
N ALA A 112 11.20 6.58 16.53
CA ALA A 112 10.43 6.13 15.37
C ALA A 112 9.94 7.32 14.53
N VAL A 113 9.36 8.35 15.18
CA VAL A 113 8.88 9.56 14.48
C VAL A 113 10.01 10.22 13.69
N TYR A 114 11.15 10.53 14.33
CA TYR A 114 12.28 11.15 13.65
C TYR A 114 12.93 10.24 12.60
N THR A 115 12.87 8.92 12.76
CA THR A 115 13.35 7.98 11.73
C THR A 115 12.44 8.02 10.50
N GLY A 116 11.12 8.06 10.68
CA GLY A 116 10.18 8.25 9.58
C GLY A 116 10.39 9.58 8.85
N ASP A 117 10.55 10.69 9.59
CA ASP A 117 10.84 12.02 9.03
C ASP A 117 12.17 12.03 8.24
N TYR A 118 13.20 11.36 8.77
CA TYR A 118 14.46 11.20 8.06
C TYR A 118 14.29 10.46 6.74
N LEU A 119 13.51 9.39 6.71
CA LEU A 119 13.22 8.66 5.47
C LEU A 119 12.41 9.52 4.48
N PHE A 120 11.51 10.37 4.92
CA PHE A 120 10.88 11.38 4.05
C PHE A 120 11.92 12.29 3.41
N CYS A 121 12.90 12.78 4.17
CA CYS A 121 13.99 13.59 3.63
C CYS A 121 14.81 12.82 2.60
N ILE A 122 15.12 11.54 2.82
CA ILE A 122 15.81 10.69 1.85
C ILE A 122 15.00 10.52 0.57
N CYS A 123 13.69 10.25 0.68
CA CYS A 123 12.81 10.19 -0.47
C CYS A 123 12.86 11.48 -1.32
N PHE A 124 12.70 12.63 -0.69
CA PHE A 124 12.76 13.93 -1.39
C PHE A 124 14.13 14.17 -2.02
N LYS A 125 15.23 13.82 -1.34
CA LYS A 125 16.59 13.92 -1.87
C LYS A 125 16.76 13.12 -3.16
N ILE A 126 16.28 11.86 -3.17
CA ILE A 126 16.39 11.00 -4.36
C ILE A 126 15.49 11.53 -5.49
N LEU A 127 14.23 11.88 -5.20
CA LEU A 127 13.30 12.40 -6.21
C LEU A 127 13.76 13.71 -6.82
N SER A 128 14.34 14.63 -6.02
CA SER A 128 14.82 15.92 -6.51
C SER A 128 16.01 15.78 -7.46
N ALA A 129 16.86 14.78 -7.27
CA ALA A 129 17.98 14.50 -8.17
C ALA A 129 17.54 14.07 -9.57
N HIS A 130 16.30 13.59 -9.71
CA HIS A 130 15.74 13.11 -10.98
C HIS A 130 14.54 13.96 -11.45
N ALA A 131 14.22 15.05 -10.76
CA ALA A 131 13.15 15.96 -11.17
C ALA A 131 13.57 16.73 -12.42
N SER A 132 12.82 16.59 -13.50
CA SER A 132 13.08 17.28 -14.78
C SER A 132 12.40 18.64 -14.88
N SER A 133 11.46 18.97 -13.98
CA SER A 133 10.75 20.24 -13.95
C SER A 133 10.16 20.56 -12.58
N VAL A 134 9.81 21.83 -12.35
CA VAL A 134 9.11 22.29 -11.13
C VAL A 134 7.74 21.64 -11.02
N GLU A 135 7.05 21.42 -12.16
CA GLU A 135 5.73 20.76 -12.18
C GLU A 135 5.80 19.33 -11.64
N ASN A 136 6.90 18.60 -11.88
CA ASN A 136 7.09 17.25 -11.32
C ASN A 136 7.25 17.28 -9.81
N ILE A 137 7.95 18.29 -9.28
CA ILE A 137 8.11 18.47 -7.83
C ILE A 137 6.75 18.80 -7.19
N GLU A 138 6.01 19.73 -7.78
CA GLU A 138 4.67 20.11 -7.32
C GLU A 138 3.70 18.92 -7.36
N PHE A 139 3.73 18.13 -8.44
CA PHE A 139 2.89 16.94 -8.55
C PHE A 139 3.23 15.91 -7.48
N ASN A 140 4.50 15.62 -7.23
CA ASN A 140 4.94 14.69 -6.20
C ASN A 140 4.50 15.17 -4.81
N SER A 141 4.68 16.44 -4.48
CA SER A 141 4.26 17.03 -3.21
C SER A 141 2.76 16.91 -2.98
N LYS A 142 1.92 17.25 -3.99
CA LYS A 142 0.46 17.10 -3.91
C LYS A 142 0.01 15.65 -3.73
N ASN A 143 0.75 14.69 -4.28
CA ASN A 143 0.42 13.28 -4.11
C ASN A 143 0.81 12.76 -2.72
N ILE A 144 1.93 13.22 -2.16
CA ILE A 144 2.33 12.91 -0.78
C ILE A 144 1.33 13.52 0.20
N GLU A 145 0.91 14.77 -0.01
CA GLU A 145 -0.16 15.41 0.77
C GLU A 145 -1.44 14.54 0.79
N LYS A 146 -1.87 14.02 -0.36
CA LYS A 146 -3.06 13.14 -0.43
C LYS A 146 -2.90 11.84 0.36
N ILE A 147 -1.69 11.28 0.41
CA ILE A 147 -1.41 10.09 1.22
C ILE A 147 -1.63 10.42 2.70
N LEU A 148 -1.03 11.52 3.18
CA LEU A 148 -1.16 11.96 4.58
C LEU A 148 -2.62 12.32 4.92
N MET A 149 -3.34 12.97 4.00
CA MET A 149 -4.78 13.25 4.19
C MET A 149 -5.61 11.96 4.30
N GLY A 150 -5.21 10.87 3.61
CA GLY A 150 -5.84 9.57 3.75
C GLY A 150 -5.71 8.99 5.16
N GLU A 151 -4.54 9.16 5.81
CA GLU A 151 -4.33 8.77 7.21
C GLU A 151 -5.18 9.61 8.18
N LEU A 152 -5.21 10.93 8.00
CA LEU A 152 -6.05 11.81 8.80
C LEU A 152 -7.54 11.48 8.65
N ASP A 153 -7.99 11.14 7.45
CA ASP A 153 -9.37 10.70 7.21
C ASP A 153 -9.68 9.36 7.90
N GLN A 154 -8.71 8.45 7.99
CA GLN A 154 -8.85 7.22 8.77
C GLN A 154 -9.09 7.53 10.25
N MET A 155 -8.26 8.37 10.86
CA MET A 155 -8.40 8.77 12.26
C MET A 155 -9.76 9.45 12.51
N ARG A 156 -10.20 10.34 11.61
CA ARG A 156 -11.49 11.04 11.71
C ARG A 156 -12.70 10.10 11.64
N THR A 157 -12.56 8.97 10.96
CA THR A 157 -13.65 8.00 10.77
C THR A 157 -13.59 6.81 11.74
N SER A 158 -12.60 6.74 12.64
CA SER A 158 -12.50 5.69 13.65
C SER A 158 -13.72 5.69 14.57
N TYR A 159 -14.26 4.51 14.85
CA TYR A 159 -15.48 4.26 15.63
C TYR A 159 -16.75 4.95 15.11
N LYS A 160 -16.74 5.45 13.88
CA LYS A 160 -17.91 6.05 13.26
C LYS A 160 -18.84 4.98 12.69
N MET A 161 -19.95 4.69 13.38
CA MET A 161 -20.87 3.61 13.00
C MET A 161 -21.55 3.80 11.63
N ASN A 162 -21.74 5.05 11.18
CA ASN A 162 -22.41 5.37 9.92
C ASN A 162 -21.44 5.74 8.80
N VAL A 163 -20.26 5.13 8.78
CA VAL A 163 -19.29 5.27 7.67
C VAL A 163 -19.93 4.80 6.37
N THR A 164 -19.87 5.64 5.36
CA THR A 164 -20.39 5.34 4.03
C THR A 164 -19.33 4.66 3.15
N VAL A 165 -19.77 3.89 2.15
CA VAL A 165 -18.87 3.33 1.11
C VAL A 165 -18.04 4.44 0.44
N ARG A 166 -18.61 5.64 0.25
CA ARG A 166 -17.89 6.77 -0.35
C ARG A 166 -16.73 7.24 0.55
N GLU A 167 -16.96 7.40 1.85
CA GLU A 167 -15.92 7.78 2.82
C GLU A 167 -14.82 6.72 2.87
N TYR A 168 -15.18 5.44 2.91
CA TYR A 168 -14.23 4.34 2.82
C TYR A 168 -13.37 4.42 1.54
N LEU A 169 -14.00 4.57 0.36
CA LEU A 169 -13.27 4.66 -0.90
C LEU A 169 -12.36 5.90 -0.97
N THR A 170 -12.77 7.03 -0.40
CA THR A 170 -11.91 8.22 -0.29
C THR A 170 -10.68 7.94 0.57
N ARG A 171 -10.87 7.30 1.73
CA ARG A 171 -9.81 6.93 2.66
C ARG A 171 -8.77 6.01 2.00
N ILE A 172 -9.18 4.88 1.41
CA ILE A 172 -8.25 3.94 0.77
C ILE A 172 -7.63 4.50 -0.52
N SER A 173 -8.31 5.44 -1.19
CA SER A 173 -7.75 6.18 -2.32
C SER A 173 -6.53 6.99 -1.89
N GLY A 174 -6.58 7.69 -0.74
CA GLY A 174 -5.45 8.41 -0.17
C GLY A 174 -4.38 7.46 0.39
N LYS A 175 -4.75 6.69 1.41
CA LYS A 175 -3.82 5.85 2.18
C LYS A 175 -3.06 4.83 1.32
N THR A 176 -3.74 4.11 0.45
CA THR A 176 -3.15 2.97 -0.27
C THR A 176 -3.00 3.22 -1.77
N ALA A 177 -4.08 3.63 -2.46
CA ALA A 177 -4.06 3.69 -3.92
C ALA A 177 -3.19 4.83 -4.46
N GLN A 178 -3.07 5.93 -3.71
CA GLN A 178 -2.31 7.10 -4.14
C GLN A 178 -0.83 6.78 -4.35
N LEU A 179 -0.22 5.99 -3.46
CA LEU A 179 1.19 5.63 -3.60
C LEU A 179 1.44 4.67 -4.77
N PHE A 180 0.53 3.75 -5.06
CA PHE A 180 0.58 2.95 -6.30
C PHE A 180 0.44 3.81 -7.55
N ALA A 181 -0.49 4.78 -7.54
CA ALA A 181 -0.67 5.72 -8.63
C ALA A 181 0.59 6.57 -8.86
N LEU A 182 1.19 7.09 -7.78
CA LEU A 182 2.43 7.85 -7.82
C LEU A 182 3.59 6.99 -8.36
N SER A 183 3.68 5.72 -7.99
CA SER A 183 4.71 4.79 -8.46
C SER A 183 4.65 4.62 -9.98
N CYS A 184 3.48 4.31 -10.52
CA CYS A 184 3.30 4.17 -11.96
C CYS A 184 3.50 5.51 -12.70
N TYR A 185 3.03 6.62 -12.14
CA TYR A 185 3.21 7.96 -12.71
C TYR A 185 4.69 8.34 -12.80
N SER A 186 5.42 8.20 -11.69
CA SER A 186 6.82 8.63 -11.61
C SER A 186 7.72 7.80 -12.53
N GLY A 187 7.48 6.49 -12.63
CA GLY A 187 8.17 5.64 -13.59
C GLY A 187 7.95 6.12 -15.04
N ALA A 188 6.70 6.29 -15.46
CA ALA A 188 6.37 6.71 -16.81
C ALA A 188 6.86 8.14 -17.12
N THR A 189 6.79 9.07 -16.18
CA THR A 189 7.30 10.44 -16.34
C THR A 189 8.82 10.45 -16.44
N GLY A 190 9.49 9.63 -15.61
CA GLY A 190 10.96 9.50 -15.63
C GLY A 190 11.51 9.04 -16.98
N SER A 191 10.74 8.30 -17.78
CA SER A 191 11.12 7.86 -19.14
C SER A 191 10.55 8.74 -20.25
N LYS A 192 10.07 9.94 -19.94
CA LYS A 192 9.46 10.89 -20.89
C LYS A 192 8.32 10.27 -21.72
N ALA A 193 7.52 9.41 -21.12
CA ALA A 193 6.32 8.90 -21.77
C ALA A 193 5.34 10.04 -22.15
N THR A 194 4.52 9.84 -23.15
CA THR A 194 3.51 10.84 -23.55
C THR A 194 2.54 11.13 -22.40
N ARG A 195 1.99 12.34 -22.35
CA ARG A 195 1.00 12.74 -21.32
C ARG A 195 -0.15 11.73 -21.20
N MET A 196 -0.58 11.16 -22.33
CA MET A 196 -1.63 10.14 -22.35
C MET A 196 -1.17 8.82 -21.71
N THR A 197 0.05 8.38 -21.99
CA THR A 197 0.65 7.17 -21.38
C THR A 197 0.85 7.37 -19.89
N VAL A 198 1.37 8.52 -19.47
CA VAL A 198 1.52 8.88 -18.05
C VAL A 198 0.18 8.85 -17.30
N ALA A 199 -0.86 9.44 -17.89
CA ALA A 199 -2.21 9.41 -17.30
C ALA A 199 -2.77 7.98 -17.17
N LYS A 200 -2.53 7.11 -18.18
CA LYS A 200 -2.92 5.69 -18.09
C LYS A 200 -2.14 4.97 -16.98
N CYS A 201 -0.82 5.17 -16.88
CA CYS A 201 0.00 4.60 -15.80
C CYS A 201 -0.51 5.04 -14.42
N TYR A 202 -0.81 6.33 -14.23
CA TYR A 202 -1.43 6.81 -13.00
C TYR A 202 -2.74 6.08 -12.67
N ASN A 203 -3.64 5.95 -13.66
CA ASN A 203 -4.91 5.25 -13.48
C ASN A 203 -4.73 3.75 -13.16
N ILE A 204 -3.75 3.09 -13.80
CA ILE A 204 -3.41 1.69 -13.51
C ILE A 204 -3.03 1.55 -12.05
N GLY A 205 -2.07 2.35 -11.56
CA GLY A 205 -1.65 2.32 -10.17
C GLY A 205 -2.79 2.61 -9.21
N HIS A 206 -3.62 3.61 -9.51
CA HIS A 206 -4.78 3.93 -8.69
C HIS A 206 -5.79 2.76 -8.61
N TYR A 207 -6.19 2.18 -9.73
CA TYR A 207 -7.14 1.06 -9.73
C TYR A 207 -6.57 -0.20 -9.10
N LEU A 208 -5.28 -0.47 -9.32
CA LEU A 208 -4.56 -1.56 -8.66
C LEU A 208 -4.58 -1.39 -7.14
N GLY A 209 -4.21 -0.21 -6.64
CA GLY A 209 -4.17 0.05 -5.20
C GLY A 209 -5.55 -0.01 -4.54
N MET A 210 -6.60 0.48 -5.23
CA MET A 210 -7.99 0.33 -4.77
C MET A 210 -8.41 -1.14 -4.66
N ALA A 211 -8.15 -1.94 -5.70
CA ALA A 211 -8.46 -3.37 -5.69
C ALA A 211 -7.66 -4.11 -4.61
N PHE A 212 -6.36 -3.81 -4.51
CA PHE A 212 -5.44 -4.41 -3.55
C PHE A 212 -5.94 -4.22 -2.11
N GLN A 213 -6.30 -2.97 -1.72
CA GLN A 213 -6.78 -2.70 -0.38
C GLN A 213 -8.11 -3.37 -0.09
N ILE A 214 -9.07 -3.35 -1.05
CA ILE A 214 -10.37 -4.00 -0.84
C ILE A 214 -10.19 -5.52 -0.67
N ILE A 215 -9.28 -6.15 -1.42
CA ILE A 215 -8.99 -7.59 -1.28
C ILE A 215 -8.32 -7.86 0.07
N ASP A 216 -7.38 -7.03 0.49
CA ASP A 216 -6.72 -7.13 1.79
C ASP A 216 -7.75 -7.07 2.93
N ASP A 217 -8.67 -6.09 2.87
CA ASP A 217 -9.78 -5.95 3.82
C ASP A 217 -10.76 -7.14 3.80
N VAL A 218 -10.97 -7.77 2.65
CA VAL A 218 -11.80 -8.99 2.54
C VAL A 218 -11.11 -10.18 3.20
N LEU A 219 -9.79 -10.32 2.99
CA LEU A 219 -9.00 -11.41 3.59
C LEU A 219 -9.00 -11.35 5.12
N ASP A 220 -9.05 -10.16 5.72
CA ASP A 220 -9.15 -9.99 7.17
C ASP A 220 -10.42 -10.63 7.77
N TYR A 221 -11.47 -10.86 6.96
CA TYR A 221 -12.71 -11.51 7.38
C TYR A 221 -12.87 -12.96 6.92
N THR A 222 -11.99 -13.45 6.04
CA THR A 222 -12.12 -14.79 5.45
C THR A 222 -10.97 -15.74 5.79
N SER A 223 -9.84 -15.19 6.26
CA SER A 223 -8.67 -16.00 6.62
C SER A 223 -8.79 -16.54 8.04
N THR A 224 -8.36 -17.78 8.26
CA THR A 224 -8.24 -18.39 9.58
C THR A 224 -6.94 -17.96 10.27
N ASP A 225 -6.90 -17.96 11.61
CA ASP A 225 -5.76 -17.52 12.44
C ASP A 225 -4.41 -18.13 12.05
N GLU A 226 -4.38 -19.33 11.49
CA GLU A 226 -3.15 -20.04 11.12
C GLU A 226 -2.41 -19.46 9.91
N GLY A 227 -3.09 -18.65 9.07
CA GLY A 227 -2.54 -18.16 7.80
C GLY A 227 -1.89 -16.77 7.83
N LEU A 228 -2.28 -15.86 8.72
CA LEU A 228 -1.93 -14.43 8.67
C LEU A 228 -0.93 -13.97 9.74
N GLY A 229 -0.75 -14.73 10.84
CA GLY A 229 0.13 -14.32 11.94
C GLY A 229 -0.26 -13.01 12.63
N LYS A 230 -1.50 -12.54 12.42
CA LYS A 230 -2.11 -11.36 13.06
C LYS A 230 -3.44 -11.75 13.72
N PRO A 231 -3.81 -11.09 14.83
CA PRO A 231 -5.14 -11.22 15.39
C PRO A 231 -6.17 -10.80 14.33
N VAL A 232 -7.03 -11.73 13.93
CA VAL A 232 -8.15 -11.46 13.02
C VAL A 232 -9.03 -10.38 13.64
N LEU A 233 -9.50 -9.42 12.83
CA LEU A 233 -10.41 -8.34 13.24
C LEU A 233 -9.80 -7.26 14.16
N ASN A 234 -8.45 -7.13 14.24
CA ASN A 234 -7.84 -6.09 15.07
C ASN A 234 -8.26 -4.69 14.63
N ASP A 235 -8.33 -4.43 13.31
CA ASP A 235 -8.77 -3.15 12.75
C ASP A 235 -10.21 -2.81 13.20
N MET A 236 -11.11 -3.80 13.23
CA MET A 236 -12.48 -3.61 13.68
C MET A 236 -12.54 -3.23 15.17
N LYS A 237 -11.76 -3.88 16.04
CA LYS A 237 -11.65 -3.55 17.47
C LYS A 237 -11.09 -2.14 17.67
N GLN A 238 -10.20 -1.68 16.81
CA GLN A 238 -9.67 -0.30 16.81
C GLN A 238 -10.62 0.72 16.17
N GLY A 239 -11.81 0.30 15.74
CA GLY A 239 -12.81 1.18 15.12
C GLY A 239 -12.53 1.51 13.66
N ILE A 240 -11.62 0.80 13.01
CA ILE A 240 -11.34 0.94 11.58
C ILE A 240 -12.27 0.02 10.82
N TYR A 241 -13.43 0.54 10.45
CA TYR A 241 -14.43 -0.25 9.74
C TYR A 241 -14.11 -0.33 8.25
N SER A 242 -13.92 -1.56 7.76
CA SER A 242 -13.58 -1.85 6.38
C SER A 242 -14.81 -2.23 5.54
N LEU A 243 -14.62 -2.39 4.25
CA LEU A 243 -15.72 -2.47 3.29
C LEU A 243 -16.71 -3.61 3.53
N PRO A 244 -16.30 -4.85 3.90
CA PRO A 244 -17.24 -5.93 4.22
C PRO A 244 -18.21 -5.57 5.35
N LEU A 245 -17.69 -4.99 6.43
CA LEU A 245 -18.49 -4.54 7.56
C LEU A 245 -19.42 -3.38 7.16
N ILE A 246 -18.92 -2.38 6.44
CA ILE A 246 -19.72 -1.24 5.97
C ILE A 246 -20.90 -1.69 5.11
N TYR A 247 -20.69 -2.67 4.21
CA TYR A 247 -21.78 -3.21 3.40
C TYR A 247 -22.80 -3.96 4.26
N ALA A 248 -22.35 -4.77 5.20
CA ALA A 248 -23.23 -5.54 6.08
C ALA A 248 -24.07 -4.65 7.01
N MET A 249 -23.47 -3.57 7.56
CA MET A 249 -24.17 -2.61 8.41
C MET A 249 -25.25 -1.82 7.68
N LYS A 250 -25.16 -1.71 6.35
CA LYS A 250 -26.09 -0.88 5.57
C LYS A 250 -27.53 -1.40 5.66
N GLY A 251 -28.35 -0.66 6.38
CA GLY A 251 -29.75 -1.00 6.65
C GLY A 251 -29.97 -1.94 7.85
N HIS A 252 -28.88 -2.35 8.53
CA HIS A 252 -28.92 -3.29 9.65
C HIS A 252 -28.13 -2.80 10.87
N LEU A 253 -27.86 -1.51 10.97
CA LEU A 253 -27.00 -0.90 11.99
C LEU A 253 -27.39 -1.31 13.43
N ALA A 254 -28.68 -1.42 13.72
CA ALA A 254 -29.19 -1.78 15.05
C ALA A 254 -28.72 -3.16 15.54
N GLU A 255 -28.40 -4.12 14.64
CA GLU A 255 -27.86 -5.43 15.01
C GLU A 255 -26.35 -5.36 15.33
N PHE A 256 -25.61 -4.44 14.71
CA PHE A 256 -24.17 -4.28 14.90
C PHE A 256 -23.82 -3.35 16.07
N GLU A 257 -24.60 -2.32 16.32
CA GLU A 257 -24.31 -1.27 17.28
C GLU A 257 -24.00 -1.79 18.70
N PRO A 258 -24.76 -2.73 19.29
CA PRO A 258 -24.46 -3.26 20.62
C PRO A 258 -23.11 -3.98 20.69
N LEU A 259 -22.71 -4.65 19.58
CA LEU A 259 -21.44 -5.39 19.50
C LEU A 259 -20.26 -4.45 19.31
N LEU A 260 -20.34 -3.55 18.34
CA LEU A 260 -19.26 -2.62 17.97
C LEU A 260 -19.04 -1.53 19.03
N SER A 261 -20.04 -1.22 19.85
CA SER A 261 -19.92 -0.25 20.96
C SER A 261 -18.98 -0.72 22.07
N GLN A 262 -18.62 -2.01 22.12
CA GLN A 262 -17.63 -2.56 23.05
C GLN A 262 -16.20 -2.10 22.73
N LYS A 263 -15.91 -1.67 21.48
CA LYS A 263 -14.61 -1.13 21.04
C LYS A 263 -13.45 -2.12 21.32
N LEU A 264 -12.41 -1.63 22.00
CA LEU A 264 -11.25 -2.45 22.37
C LEU A 264 -11.56 -3.57 23.37
N ASP A 265 -12.63 -3.43 24.14
CA ASP A 265 -13.09 -4.45 25.11
C ASP A 265 -13.99 -5.52 24.45
N MET A 266 -14.10 -5.52 23.12
CA MET A 266 -14.90 -6.50 22.37
C MET A 266 -14.42 -7.91 22.64
N THR A 267 -15.33 -8.75 23.15
CA THR A 267 -15.08 -10.17 23.41
C THR A 267 -14.95 -10.98 22.12
N ASP A 268 -14.35 -12.15 22.20
CA ASP A 268 -14.26 -13.05 21.04
C ASP A 268 -15.64 -13.50 20.56
N ASP A 269 -16.57 -13.78 21.49
CA ASP A 269 -17.98 -14.09 21.17
C ASP A 269 -18.66 -12.93 20.41
N ALA A 270 -18.46 -11.68 20.83
CA ALA A 270 -19.00 -10.53 20.11
C ALA A 270 -18.35 -10.38 18.70
N SER A 271 -17.07 -10.71 18.56
CA SER A 271 -16.38 -10.73 17.28
C SER A 271 -16.95 -11.80 16.35
N GLU A 272 -17.21 -13.00 16.84
CA GLU A 272 -17.85 -14.08 16.08
C GLU A 272 -19.27 -13.71 15.66
N GLN A 273 -20.05 -13.06 16.53
CA GLN A 273 -21.38 -12.56 16.18
C GLN A 273 -21.32 -11.51 15.06
N VAL A 274 -20.35 -10.59 15.08
CA VAL A 274 -20.15 -9.63 13.98
C VAL A 274 -19.82 -10.36 12.68
N LEU A 275 -18.93 -11.37 12.69
CA LEU A 275 -18.63 -12.18 11.51
C LEU A 275 -19.86 -12.90 10.96
N ALA A 276 -20.68 -13.48 11.83
CA ALA A 276 -21.93 -14.12 11.44
C ALA A 276 -22.91 -13.13 10.76
N LEU A 277 -23.00 -11.90 11.28
CA LEU A 277 -23.81 -10.84 10.67
C LEU A 277 -23.26 -10.39 9.32
N ILE A 278 -21.91 -10.23 9.19
CA ILE A 278 -21.26 -9.88 7.91
C ILE A 278 -21.56 -10.94 6.85
N SER A 279 -21.48 -12.22 7.21
CA SER A 279 -21.86 -13.34 6.35
C SER A 279 -23.34 -13.31 5.99
N LYS A 280 -24.24 -13.17 6.99
CA LYS A 280 -25.70 -13.07 6.81
C LYS A 280 -26.08 -11.99 5.79
N TYR A 281 -25.44 -10.83 5.84
CA TYR A 281 -25.73 -9.68 4.97
C TYR A 281 -24.82 -9.59 3.75
N LYS A 282 -24.04 -10.65 3.47
CA LYS A 282 -23.19 -10.79 2.27
C LYS A 282 -22.21 -9.61 2.08
N GLY A 283 -21.62 -9.14 3.18
CA GLY A 283 -20.70 -8.01 3.18
C GLY A 283 -19.43 -8.32 2.38
N VAL A 284 -18.87 -9.52 2.58
CA VAL A 284 -17.67 -10.00 1.87
C VAL A 284 -17.91 -10.08 0.35
N GLU A 285 -19.01 -10.69 -0.08
CA GLU A 285 -19.31 -10.85 -1.51
C GLU A 285 -19.53 -9.50 -2.21
N GLN A 286 -20.15 -8.55 -1.51
CA GLN A 286 -20.36 -7.21 -2.05
C GLN A 286 -19.01 -6.46 -2.19
N ALA A 287 -18.13 -6.55 -1.19
CA ALA A 287 -16.80 -5.97 -1.22
C ALA A 287 -15.96 -6.59 -2.34
N PHE A 288 -15.95 -7.91 -2.45
CA PHE A 288 -15.22 -8.62 -3.50
C PHE A 288 -15.71 -8.28 -4.92
N LYS A 289 -17.01 -8.11 -5.10
CA LYS A 289 -17.58 -7.64 -6.38
C LYS A 289 -17.05 -6.25 -6.75
N LEU A 290 -16.83 -5.37 -5.77
CA LEU A 290 -16.26 -4.06 -6.01
C LEU A 290 -14.76 -4.15 -6.33
N ALA A 291 -13.99 -5.00 -5.61
CA ALA A 291 -12.59 -5.28 -5.92
C ALA A 291 -12.42 -5.74 -7.36
N LYS A 292 -13.24 -6.72 -7.82
CA LYS A 292 -13.25 -7.18 -9.22
C LYS A 292 -13.50 -6.06 -10.24
N LYS A 293 -14.34 -5.08 -9.91
CA LYS A 293 -14.56 -3.92 -10.80
C LYS A 293 -13.29 -3.07 -10.94
N TYR A 294 -12.55 -2.83 -9.84
CA TYR A 294 -11.28 -2.09 -9.89
C TYR A 294 -10.19 -2.89 -10.59
N THR A 295 -10.07 -4.21 -10.33
CA THR A 295 -9.18 -5.11 -11.06
C THR A 295 -9.40 -5.03 -12.57
N ASN A 296 -10.65 -5.14 -13.01
CA ASN A 296 -10.99 -5.05 -14.43
C ASN A 296 -10.67 -3.68 -15.02
N LYS A 297 -10.81 -2.58 -14.27
CA LYS A 297 -10.39 -1.25 -14.71
C LYS A 297 -8.88 -1.19 -14.92
N ALA A 298 -8.08 -1.68 -13.94
CA ALA A 298 -6.62 -1.73 -14.06
C ALA A 298 -6.19 -2.52 -15.31
N LEU A 299 -6.70 -3.73 -15.48
CA LEU A 299 -6.36 -4.61 -16.61
C LEU A 299 -6.76 -4.00 -17.97
N ARG A 300 -7.88 -3.26 -18.03
CA ARG A 300 -8.28 -2.54 -19.26
C ARG A 300 -7.33 -1.38 -19.59
N GLU A 301 -6.88 -0.63 -18.61
CA GLU A 301 -5.91 0.46 -18.83
C GLU A 301 -4.53 -0.09 -19.23
N ILE A 302 -4.07 -1.20 -18.65
CA ILE A 302 -2.82 -1.87 -19.05
C ILE A 302 -2.86 -2.25 -20.53
N LYS A 303 -3.97 -2.83 -21.01
CA LYS A 303 -4.12 -3.21 -22.43
C LYS A 303 -4.03 -2.03 -23.41
N LYS A 304 -4.24 -0.80 -22.94
CA LYS A 304 -4.13 0.43 -23.76
C LYS A 304 -2.73 1.03 -23.79
N LEU A 305 -1.78 0.48 -23.02
CA LEU A 305 -0.38 0.90 -23.05
C LEU A 305 0.27 0.48 -24.39
N PRO A 306 1.36 1.14 -24.82
CA PRO A 306 2.15 0.71 -25.95
C PRO A 306 2.58 -0.77 -25.80
N ALA A 307 2.67 -1.48 -26.93
CA ALA A 307 3.09 -2.88 -26.91
C ALA A 307 4.53 -3.04 -26.41
N GLY A 308 4.79 -4.07 -25.61
CA GLY A 308 6.11 -4.38 -25.08
C GLY A 308 6.03 -5.44 -23.98
N ALA A 309 7.15 -6.09 -23.69
CA ALA A 309 7.23 -7.13 -22.66
C ALA A 309 6.74 -6.61 -21.29
N TYR A 310 7.09 -5.36 -20.95
CA TYR A 310 6.67 -4.71 -19.70
C TYR A 310 5.15 -4.67 -19.52
N ARG A 311 4.38 -4.50 -20.62
CA ARG A 311 2.91 -4.47 -20.59
C ARG A 311 2.34 -5.85 -20.23
N GLU A 312 2.91 -6.91 -20.79
CA GLU A 312 2.51 -8.28 -20.51
C GLU A 312 2.87 -8.67 -19.07
N ASP A 313 4.06 -8.30 -18.61
CA ASP A 313 4.49 -8.52 -17.23
C ASP A 313 3.61 -7.75 -16.24
N MET A 314 3.29 -6.48 -16.53
CA MET A 314 2.37 -5.66 -15.71
C MET A 314 0.97 -6.29 -15.66
N TYR A 315 0.47 -6.81 -16.80
CA TYR A 315 -0.84 -7.47 -16.86
C TYR A 315 -0.85 -8.76 -16.03
N ARG A 316 0.14 -9.63 -16.21
CA ARG A 316 0.28 -10.89 -15.49
C ARG A 316 0.45 -10.66 -13.99
N LEU A 317 1.34 -9.74 -13.61
CA LEU A 317 1.57 -9.36 -12.21
C LEU A 317 0.30 -8.82 -11.56
N THR A 318 -0.42 -7.90 -12.24
CA THR A 318 -1.69 -7.36 -11.74
C THR A 318 -2.71 -8.47 -11.51
N LYS A 319 -2.83 -9.41 -12.47
CA LYS A 319 -3.74 -10.54 -12.34
C LYS A 319 -3.36 -11.43 -11.16
N ASN A 320 -2.10 -11.84 -11.05
CA ASN A 320 -1.63 -12.73 -9.97
C ASN A 320 -1.79 -12.12 -8.56
N ILE A 321 -1.62 -10.79 -8.43
CA ILE A 321 -1.77 -10.10 -7.13
C ILE A 321 -3.24 -10.02 -6.71
N LEU A 322 -4.14 -9.81 -7.66
CA LEU A 322 -5.55 -9.52 -7.41
C LEU A 322 -6.47 -10.74 -7.58
N ASP A 323 -5.97 -11.82 -8.17
CA ASP A 323 -6.69 -13.09 -8.35
C ASP A 323 -6.35 -14.04 -7.19
N ARG A 324 -6.58 -13.55 -5.95
CA ARG A 324 -6.43 -14.37 -4.75
C ARG A 324 -7.74 -15.12 -4.53
N ASP A 325 -7.64 -16.43 -4.34
CA ASP A 325 -8.77 -17.26 -3.93
C ASP A 325 -9.23 -16.83 -2.52
N ILE A 326 -10.53 -16.59 -2.37
CA ILE A 326 -11.22 -16.19 -1.14
C ILE A 326 -12.04 -17.35 -0.66
#